data_78d50ae4afb747e0be490beb964f11cd
#
_entry.id   78d50ae4afb747e0be490beb964f11cd
#
_cell.length_a   1.000
_cell.length_b   1.000
_cell.length_c   1.000
_cell.angle_alpha   90.00
_cell.angle_beta   90.00
_cell.angle_gamma   90.00
#
_symmetry.space_group_name_H-M   'P 1'
#
loop_
_entity.id
_entity.type
_entity.pdbx_description
1 polymer ?
#
loop_
_entity_poly.entity_id
_entity_poly.type
_entity_poly.pdbx_seq_one_letter_code
_entity_poly.pdbx_strand_id
1 'polypeptide(L)'
;PRTRDDDLQALYAYLMSQTPVRQQAPANQMRFPFNQRPLMAGWNALFLQRGEYQADPQRSDQWNRGAYLVDGLGHCTACHSPRNLMGAEKAGSSYLAGGMVDGWEAPALNALGKSSTPWTEDELFNYLSTGFSDKHGVAAGPMGPVVSELATLPKSDVRAIATTSAHSMANLSRRRPRPRSRLKR
;
A
#
# COMPACT_ATOMS: atom_id res chain seq x y z
N PRO A 1 3.53 -4.93 8.91
CA PRO A 1 4.38 -4.12 8.03
C PRO A 1 5.19 -5.03 7.12
N ARG A 2 5.19 -4.73 5.81
CA ARG A 2 5.86 -5.51 4.77
C ARG A 2 7.19 -4.89 4.34
N THR A 3 7.51 -3.71 4.88
CA THR A 3 8.71 -2.96 4.54
C THR A 3 9.96 -3.67 5.06
N ARG A 4 11.01 -3.72 4.25
CA ARG A 4 12.30 -4.29 4.61
C ARG A 4 13.01 -3.43 5.66
N ASP A 5 13.83 -4.05 6.48
CA ASP A 5 14.57 -3.34 7.52
C ASP A 5 15.56 -2.32 6.93
N ASP A 6 16.20 -2.64 5.79
CA ASP A 6 17.10 -1.72 5.07
C ASP A 6 16.38 -0.44 4.64
N ASP A 7 15.18 -0.57 4.07
CA ASP A 7 14.39 0.60 3.65
C ASP A 7 13.90 1.43 4.86
N LEU A 8 13.61 0.77 6.00
CA LEU A 8 13.27 1.49 7.24
C LEU A 8 14.48 2.24 7.80
N GLN A 9 15.69 1.67 7.71
CA GLN A 9 16.92 2.35 8.11
C GLN A 9 17.21 3.54 7.19
N ALA A 10 17.05 3.38 5.87
CA ALA A 10 17.22 4.47 4.92
C ALA A 10 16.22 5.62 5.18
N LEU A 11 14.94 5.29 5.42
CA LEU A 11 13.92 6.27 5.79
C LEU A 11 14.29 6.99 7.11
N TYR A 12 14.74 6.26 8.12
CA TYR A 12 15.17 6.84 9.37
C TYR A 12 16.36 7.79 9.18
N ALA A 13 17.38 7.37 8.42
CA ALA A 13 18.54 8.21 8.12
C ALA A 13 18.13 9.49 7.38
N TYR A 14 17.22 9.37 6.39
CA TYR A 14 16.69 10.52 5.68
C TYR A 14 15.96 11.49 6.61
N LEU A 15 15.05 11.01 7.46
CA LEU A 15 14.31 11.86 8.38
C LEU A 15 15.25 12.56 9.40
N MET A 16 16.27 11.85 9.87
CA MET A 16 17.26 12.43 10.80
C MET A 16 18.20 13.45 10.13
N SER A 17 18.34 13.43 8.82
CA SER A 17 19.13 14.41 8.06
C SER A 17 18.38 15.72 7.78
N GLN A 18 17.05 15.76 8.03
CA GLN A 18 16.25 16.93 7.77
C GLN A 18 16.48 18.02 8.82
N THR A 19 16.26 19.28 8.42
CA THR A 19 16.34 20.42 9.35
C THR A 19 15.29 20.27 10.45
N PRO A 20 15.69 20.30 11.75
CA PRO A 20 14.74 20.17 12.85
C PRO A 20 13.71 21.29 12.89
N VAL A 21 12.43 20.93 12.94
CA VAL A 21 11.33 21.87 13.12
C VAL A 21 11.03 22.00 14.63
N ARG A 22 11.25 23.19 15.18
CA ARG A 22 10.97 23.50 16.60
C ARG A 22 9.52 23.94 16.76
N GLN A 23 8.60 23.02 16.67
CA GLN A 23 7.19 23.25 16.87
C GLN A 23 6.61 22.23 17.84
N GLN A 24 5.78 22.70 18.76
CA GLN A 24 5.05 21.80 19.65
C GLN A 24 3.98 21.06 18.84
N ALA A 25 3.96 19.74 18.92
CA ALA A 25 2.92 18.95 18.28
C ALA A 25 1.55 19.28 18.90
N PRO A 26 0.50 19.37 18.09
CA PRO A 26 -0.86 19.57 18.60
C PRO A 26 -1.28 18.43 19.52
N ALA A 27 -2.14 18.73 20.49
CA ALA A 27 -2.68 17.72 21.39
C ALA A 27 -3.47 16.66 20.63
N ASN A 28 -3.47 15.43 21.14
CA ASN A 28 -4.25 14.34 20.56
C ASN A 28 -5.75 14.64 20.62
N GLN A 29 -6.40 14.74 19.47
CA GLN A 29 -7.83 15.02 19.30
C GLN A 29 -8.68 13.78 19.02
N MET A 30 -8.10 12.58 19.05
CA MET A 30 -8.85 11.34 18.84
C MET A 30 -9.87 11.14 19.97
N ARG A 31 -11.09 10.72 19.60
CA ARG A 31 -12.15 10.43 20.55
C ARG A 31 -11.88 9.13 21.31
N PHE A 32 -12.35 9.04 22.54
CA PHE A 32 -12.39 7.77 23.27
C PHE A 32 -13.20 6.72 22.47
N PRO A 33 -12.75 5.46 22.39
CA PRO A 33 -11.58 4.86 23.05
C PRO A 33 -10.27 4.94 22.23
N PHE A 34 -10.26 5.54 21.05
CA PHE A 34 -9.13 5.52 20.11
C PHE A 34 -7.91 6.36 20.58
N ASN A 35 -8.11 7.22 21.55
CA ASN A 35 -7.04 7.98 22.22
C ASN A 35 -6.28 7.16 23.27
N GLN A 36 -6.69 5.91 23.55
CA GLN A 36 -6.06 5.04 24.54
C GLN A 36 -5.01 4.13 23.87
N ARG A 37 -3.74 4.47 23.99
CA ARG A 37 -2.62 3.70 23.39
C ARG A 37 -2.58 2.21 23.78
N PRO A 38 -2.85 1.80 25.02
CA PRO A 38 -2.87 0.37 25.39
C PRO A 38 -3.83 -0.46 24.55
N LEU A 39 -4.96 0.10 24.10
CA LEU A 39 -5.91 -0.61 23.23
C LEU A 39 -5.33 -0.94 21.86
N MET A 40 -4.39 -0.12 21.36
CA MET A 40 -3.68 -0.40 20.12
C MET A 40 -2.78 -1.64 20.22
N ALA A 41 -2.27 -1.96 21.40
CA ALA A 41 -1.50 -3.20 21.59
C ALA A 41 -2.38 -4.44 21.38
N GLY A 42 -3.61 -4.44 21.89
CA GLY A 42 -4.59 -5.50 21.67
C GLY A 42 -5.00 -5.60 20.19
N TRP A 43 -5.30 -4.46 19.56
CA TRP A 43 -5.62 -4.41 18.12
C TRP A 43 -4.45 -4.95 17.26
N ASN A 44 -3.22 -4.55 17.55
CA ASN A 44 -2.03 -5.03 16.88
C ASN A 44 -1.81 -6.54 17.06
N ALA A 45 -2.10 -7.08 18.25
CA ALA A 45 -2.00 -8.51 18.50
C ALA A 45 -2.99 -9.32 17.64
N LEU A 46 -4.17 -8.76 17.37
CA LEU A 46 -5.21 -9.43 16.59
C LEU A 46 -5.02 -9.28 15.07
N PHE A 47 -4.56 -8.10 14.60
CA PHE A 47 -4.63 -7.76 13.18
C PHE A 47 -3.29 -7.45 12.53
N LEU A 48 -2.25 -7.06 13.30
CA LEU A 48 -0.96 -6.69 12.73
C LEU A 48 -0.17 -7.94 12.30
N GLN A 49 -0.06 -8.15 11.02
CA GLN A 49 0.86 -9.15 10.47
C GLN A 49 2.30 -8.59 10.50
N ARG A 50 3.17 -9.25 11.26
CA ARG A 50 4.58 -8.86 11.39
C ARG A 50 5.44 -9.62 10.39
N GLY A 51 6.43 -8.94 9.84
CA GLY A 51 7.46 -9.53 8.98
C GLY A 51 7.64 -8.77 7.68
N GLU A 52 8.75 -9.05 7.00
CA GLU A 52 9.10 -8.42 5.74
C GLU A 52 8.39 -9.07 4.56
N TYR A 53 8.31 -8.33 3.45
CA TYR A 53 7.86 -8.88 2.18
C TYR A 53 8.78 -10.03 1.75
N GLN A 54 8.17 -11.09 1.24
CA GLN A 54 8.90 -12.24 0.69
C GLN A 54 8.64 -12.32 -0.80
N ALA A 55 9.72 -12.24 -1.59
CA ALA A 55 9.62 -12.40 -3.03
C ALA A 55 9.05 -13.76 -3.43
N ASP A 56 8.27 -13.77 -4.51
CA ASP A 56 7.77 -15.00 -5.13
C ASP A 56 8.78 -15.52 -6.14
N PRO A 57 9.41 -16.69 -5.90
CA PRO A 57 10.39 -17.26 -6.82
C PRO A 57 9.77 -17.69 -8.16
N GLN A 58 8.44 -17.78 -8.25
CA GLN A 58 7.71 -18.10 -9.48
C GLN A 58 7.33 -16.85 -10.30
N ARG A 59 7.70 -15.67 -9.83
CA ARG A 59 7.41 -14.38 -10.47
C ARG A 59 8.70 -13.66 -10.84
N SER A 60 8.61 -12.78 -11.83
CA SER A 60 9.74 -11.93 -12.22
C SER A 60 10.15 -10.95 -11.10
N ASP A 61 11.39 -10.46 -11.16
CA ASP A 61 11.88 -9.44 -10.23
C ASP A 61 11.05 -8.16 -10.32
N GLN A 62 10.63 -7.76 -11.52
CA GLN A 62 9.76 -6.62 -11.74
C GLN A 62 8.41 -6.79 -11.04
N TRP A 63 7.79 -7.97 -11.16
CA TRP A 63 6.54 -8.26 -10.45
C TRP A 63 6.75 -8.22 -8.93
N ASN A 64 7.83 -8.82 -8.44
CA ASN A 64 8.16 -8.83 -7.01
C ASN A 64 8.44 -7.42 -6.47
N ARG A 65 9.10 -6.57 -7.26
CA ARG A 65 9.31 -5.16 -6.91
C ARG A 65 7.99 -4.42 -6.78
N GLY A 66 7.09 -4.57 -7.74
CA GLY A 66 5.76 -3.95 -7.70
C GLY A 66 4.91 -4.46 -6.53
N ALA A 67 4.92 -5.77 -6.27
CA ALA A 67 4.22 -6.36 -5.13
C ALA A 67 4.74 -5.82 -3.78
N TYR A 68 6.06 -5.64 -3.66
CA TYR A 68 6.66 -5.00 -2.50
C TYR A 68 6.20 -3.55 -2.33
N LEU A 69 6.16 -2.78 -3.41
CA LEU A 69 5.71 -1.38 -3.37
C LEU A 69 4.22 -1.28 -3.01
N VAL A 70 3.37 -2.09 -3.63
CA VAL A 70 1.90 -2.10 -3.39
C VAL A 70 1.56 -2.50 -1.96
N ASP A 71 2.19 -3.55 -1.44
CA ASP A 71 1.87 -4.15 -0.13
C ASP A 71 2.68 -3.54 1.03
N GLY A 72 3.76 -2.86 0.73
CA GLY A 72 4.69 -2.26 1.68
C GLY A 72 4.68 -0.74 1.67
N LEU A 73 5.57 -0.14 0.89
CA LEU A 73 5.81 1.32 0.93
C LEU A 73 4.62 2.15 0.43
N GLY A 74 3.95 1.71 -0.63
CA GLY A 74 2.78 2.38 -1.21
C GLY A 74 1.48 2.10 -0.48
N HIS A 75 1.43 1.03 0.34
CA HIS A 75 0.27 0.57 1.14
C HIS A 75 -1.10 0.74 0.45
N CYS A 76 -1.17 0.42 -0.83
CA CYS A 76 -2.38 0.57 -1.66
C CYS A 76 -3.61 -0.14 -1.07
N THR A 77 -3.38 -1.21 -0.30
CA THR A 77 -4.41 -1.96 0.43
C THR A 77 -5.18 -1.10 1.42
N ALA A 78 -4.56 -0.04 1.96
CA ALA A 78 -5.20 0.83 2.95
C ALA A 78 -6.48 1.50 2.42
N CYS A 79 -6.50 1.82 1.12
CA CYS A 79 -7.65 2.40 0.43
C CYS A 79 -8.41 1.36 -0.41
N HIS A 80 -7.69 0.46 -1.08
CA HIS A 80 -8.27 -0.48 -2.04
C HIS A 80 -8.69 -1.84 -1.47
N SER A 81 -8.71 -2.01 -0.13
CA SER A 81 -9.27 -3.20 0.51
C SER A 81 -10.39 -2.83 1.47
N PRO A 82 -11.47 -3.62 1.54
CA PRO A 82 -12.55 -3.37 2.48
C PRO A 82 -12.07 -3.65 3.91
N ARG A 83 -12.66 -2.96 4.89
CA ARG A 83 -12.34 -3.09 6.31
C ARG A 83 -13.40 -3.89 7.06
N ASN A 84 -13.01 -4.53 8.13
CA ASN A 84 -13.93 -5.15 9.07
C ASN A 84 -14.48 -4.11 10.09
N LEU A 85 -15.37 -4.53 10.98
CA LEU A 85 -15.97 -3.65 12.00
C LEU A 85 -14.96 -3.02 12.97
N MET A 86 -13.76 -3.60 13.08
CA MET A 86 -12.68 -3.06 13.91
C MET A 86 -11.68 -2.21 13.12
N GLY A 87 -12.00 -1.86 11.86
CA GLY A 87 -11.18 -1.04 10.99
C GLY A 87 -9.97 -1.74 10.37
N ALA A 88 -9.77 -3.05 10.60
CA ALA A 88 -8.69 -3.80 10.00
C ALA A 88 -9.02 -4.20 8.54
N GLU A 89 -8.02 -4.19 7.68
CA GLU A 89 -8.15 -4.63 6.29
C GLU A 89 -8.54 -6.11 6.21
N LYS A 90 -9.51 -6.43 5.35
CA LYS A 90 -9.88 -7.82 5.10
C LYS A 90 -8.85 -8.49 4.19
N ALA A 91 -8.52 -9.73 4.50
CA ALA A 91 -7.59 -10.57 3.74
C ALA A 91 -8.33 -11.56 2.83
N GLY A 92 -7.59 -12.45 2.19
CA GLY A 92 -8.13 -13.50 1.33
C GLY A 92 -8.72 -12.95 0.04
N SER A 93 -9.93 -13.37 -0.32
CA SER A 93 -10.65 -12.90 -1.52
C SER A 93 -11.02 -11.42 -1.47
N SER A 94 -11.04 -10.83 -0.29
CA SER A 94 -11.32 -9.39 -0.09
C SER A 94 -10.07 -8.51 -0.20
N TYR A 95 -8.89 -9.09 -0.33
CA TYR A 95 -7.65 -8.34 -0.51
C TYR A 95 -7.69 -7.56 -1.83
N LEU A 96 -7.50 -6.23 -1.77
CA LEU A 96 -7.60 -5.31 -2.91
C LEU A 96 -8.94 -5.38 -3.67
N ALA A 97 -10.02 -5.74 -2.99
CA ALA A 97 -11.36 -5.85 -3.58
C ALA A 97 -12.15 -4.53 -3.58
N GLY A 98 -11.47 -3.40 -3.42
CA GLY A 98 -12.07 -2.08 -3.32
C GLY A 98 -12.39 -1.67 -1.89
N GLY A 99 -12.65 -0.39 -1.69
CA GLY A 99 -12.93 0.18 -0.36
C GLY A 99 -13.58 1.55 -0.44
N MET A 100 -13.78 2.16 0.73
CA MET A 100 -14.27 3.53 0.87
C MET A 100 -13.24 4.37 1.63
N VAL A 101 -12.91 5.54 1.10
CA VAL A 101 -11.97 6.50 1.71
C VAL A 101 -12.51 7.90 1.58
N ASP A 102 -12.75 8.57 2.70
CA ASP A 102 -13.23 9.96 2.75
C ASP A 102 -14.46 10.25 1.85
N GLY A 103 -15.38 9.28 1.79
CA GLY A 103 -16.58 9.37 0.96
C GLY A 103 -16.36 9.00 -0.52
N TRP A 104 -15.15 8.62 -0.91
CA TRP A 104 -14.82 8.17 -2.26
C TRP A 104 -14.74 6.64 -2.32
N GLU A 105 -15.28 6.08 -3.39
CA GLU A 105 -15.11 4.67 -3.69
C GLU A 105 -13.74 4.42 -4.33
N ALA A 106 -12.90 3.62 -3.66
CA ALA A 106 -11.65 3.11 -4.23
C ALA A 106 -11.93 1.80 -4.97
N PRO A 107 -11.66 1.73 -6.29
CA PRO A 107 -12.02 0.55 -7.09
C PRO A 107 -11.22 -0.69 -6.68
N ALA A 108 -11.75 -1.87 -7.05
CA ALA A 108 -11.06 -3.14 -6.87
C ALA A 108 -9.81 -3.22 -7.78
N LEU A 109 -8.69 -3.63 -7.22
CA LEU A 109 -7.42 -3.84 -7.96
C LEU A 109 -7.10 -5.32 -8.17
N ASN A 110 -7.81 -6.23 -7.52
CA ASN A 110 -7.53 -7.67 -7.58
C ASN A 110 -8.05 -8.37 -8.85
N ALA A 111 -8.77 -7.66 -9.70
CA ALA A 111 -9.39 -8.20 -10.91
C ALA A 111 -9.38 -7.22 -12.10
N LEU A 112 -8.40 -6.32 -12.18
CA LEU A 112 -8.33 -5.28 -13.22
C LEU A 112 -8.39 -5.83 -14.65
N GLY A 113 -7.70 -6.93 -14.94
CA GLY A 113 -7.74 -7.60 -16.24
C GLY A 113 -9.05 -8.36 -16.53
N LYS A 114 -9.98 -8.45 -15.57
CA LYS A 114 -11.28 -9.13 -15.71
C LYS A 114 -12.46 -8.17 -15.57
N SER A 115 -12.20 -6.87 -15.47
CA SER A 115 -13.26 -5.86 -15.44
C SER A 115 -13.99 -5.78 -16.79
N SER A 116 -15.15 -5.13 -16.83
CA SER A 116 -15.90 -4.88 -18.06
C SER A 116 -15.09 -4.12 -19.12
N THR A 117 -14.19 -3.24 -18.66
CA THR A 117 -13.16 -2.60 -19.46
C THR A 117 -11.81 -3.05 -18.88
N PRO A 118 -11.18 -4.10 -19.43
CA PRO A 118 -9.94 -4.63 -18.89
C PRO A 118 -8.80 -3.61 -18.97
N TRP A 119 -8.01 -3.55 -17.90
CA TRP A 119 -6.78 -2.77 -17.88
C TRP A 119 -5.61 -3.56 -18.45
N THR A 120 -4.85 -2.97 -19.33
CA THR A 120 -3.53 -3.45 -19.72
C THR A 120 -2.45 -2.90 -18.79
N GLU A 121 -1.27 -3.51 -18.79
CA GLU A 121 -0.13 -3.01 -18.04
C GLU A 121 0.27 -1.60 -18.48
N ASP A 122 0.25 -1.32 -19.79
CA ASP A 122 0.62 -0.01 -20.31
C ASP A 122 -0.39 1.08 -19.95
N GLU A 123 -1.69 0.77 -20.00
CA GLU A 123 -2.73 1.71 -19.54
C GLU A 123 -2.58 2.02 -18.05
N LEU A 124 -2.31 1.00 -17.21
CA LEU A 124 -2.02 1.22 -15.79
C LEU A 124 -0.77 2.06 -15.56
N PHE A 125 0.32 1.77 -16.28
CA PHE A 125 1.53 2.56 -16.18
C PHE A 125 1.29 4.02 -16.56
N ASN A 126 0.60 4.28 -17.66
CA ASN A 126 0.26 5.63 -18.10
C ASN A 126 -0.64 6.32 -17.07
N TYR A 127 -1.69 5.65 -16.61
CA TYR A 127 -2.60 6.19 -15.59
C TYR A 127 -1.88 6.53 -14.29
N LEU A 128 -1.04 5.64 -13.77
CA LEU A 128 -0.27 5.87 -12.55
C LEU A 128 0.82 6.94 -12.71
N SER A 129 1.23 7.23 -13.95
CA SER A 129 2.24 8.26 -14.25
C SER A 129 1.65 9.63 -14.56
N THR A 130 0.39 9.69 -15.05
CA THR A 130 -0.21 10.92 -15.59
C THR A 130 -1.54 11.28 -14.92
N GLY A 131 -2.18 10.32 -14.26
CA GLY A 131 -3.52 10.47 -13.70
C GLY A 131 -4.65 10.37 -14.71
N PHE A 132 -4.36 10.01 -15.97
CA PHE A 132 -5.35 9.98 -17.03
C PHE A 132 -5.32 8.68 -17.84
N SER A 133 -6.50 8.23 -18.24
CA SER A 133 -6.71 7.14 -19.19
C SER A 133 -7.94 7.42 -20.03
N ASP A 134 -7.81 7.28 -21.37
CA ASP A 134 -8.93 7.48 -22.31
C ASP A 134 -10.13 6.55 -22.02
N LYS A 135 -9.85 5.34 -21.52
CA LYS A 135 -10.88 4.34 -21.26
C LYS A 135 -11.44 4.37 -19.85
N HIS A 136 -10.64 4.86 -18.87
CA HIS A 136 -10.94 4.71 -17.46
C HIS A 136 -11.07 6.06 -16.73
N GLY A 137 -10.89 7.18 -17.44
CA GLY A 137 -11.06 8.52 -16.90
C GLY A 137 -9.85 9.05 -16.14
N VAL A 138 -10.10 9.91 -15.17
CA VAL A 138 -9.05 10.64 -14.42
C VAL A 138 -8.96 10.17 -12.97
N ALA A 139 -7.76 10.25 -12.40
CA ALA A 139 -7.54 10.08 -10.98
C ALA A 139 -8.13 11.27 -10.22
N ALA A 140 -9.15 11.00 -9.40
CA ALA A 140 -9.87 12.03 -8.67
C ALA A 140 -9.83 11.76 -7.15
N GLY A 141 -10.28 12.73 -6.35
CA GLY A 141 -10.31 12.63 -4.89
C GLY A 141 -8.96 12.25 -4.30
N PRO A 142 -8.91 11.35 -3.30
CA PRO A 142 -7.69 10.93 -2.64
C PRO A 142 -6.63 10.29 -3.56
N MET A 143 -7.03 9.78 -4.74
CA MET A 143 -6.08 9.19 -5.69
C MET A 143 -5.27 10.25 -6.46
N GLY A 144 -5.76 11.47 -6.59
CA GLY A 144 -5.05 12.56 -7.28
C GLY A 144 -3.65 12.83 -6.71
N PRO A 145 -3.50 13.15 -5.42
CA PRO A 145 -2.20 13.29 -4.78
C PRO A 145 -1.30 12.06 -4.92
N VAL A 146 -1.85 10.84 -4.81
CA VAL A 146 -1.08 9.60 -4.97
C VAL A 146 -0.43 9.53 -6.36
N VAL A 147 -1.18 9.84 -7.41
CA VAL A 147 -0.62 9.86 -8.78
C VAL A 147 0.44 10.95 -8.93
N SER A 148 0.22 12.13 -8.36
CA SER A 148 1.21 13.22 -8.40
C SER A 148 2.55 12.78 -7.78
N GLU A 149 2.52 12.06 -6.66
CA GLU A 149 3.73 11.53 -6.02
C GLU A 149 4.34 10.37 -6.83
N LEU A 150 3.53 9.45 -7.36
CA LEU A 150 4.01 8.37 -8.22
C LEU A 150 4.71 8.89 -9.48
N ALA A 151 4.27 10.02 -10.02
CA ALA A 151 4.89 10.65 -11.19
C ALA A 151 6.35 11.09 -10.93
N THR A 152 6.73 11.32 -9.68
CA THR A 152 8.09 11.70 -9.26
C THR A 152 9.04 10.51 -9.09
N LEU A 153 8.49 9.29 -8.98
CA LEU A 153 9.28 8.09 -8.77
C LEU A 153 10.00 7.62 -10.05
N PRO A 154 11.03 6.78 -9.91
CA PRO A 154 11.63 6.11 -11.04
C PRO A 154 10.57 5.37 -11.88
N LYS A 155 10.59 5.57 -13.19
CA LYS A 155 9.61 4.93 -14.09
C LYS A 155 9.60 3.40 -13.99
N SER A 156 10.74 2.79 -13.64
CA SER A 156 10.85 1.37 -13.35
C SER A 156 9.97 0.93 -12.17
N ASP A 157 9.86 1.74 -11.12
CA ASP A 157 9.03 1.44 -9.94
C ASP A 157 7.53 1.59 -10.27
N VAL A 158 7.15 2.64 -10.99
CA VAL A 158 5.76 2.80 -11.46
C VAL A 158 5.38 1.67 -12.42
N ARG A 159 6.27 1.27 -13.31
CA ARG A 159 6.08 0.11 -14.20
C ARG A 159 5.93 -1.19 -13.40
N ALA A 160 6.73 -1.39 -12.38
CA ALA A 160 6.64 -2.55 -11.50
C ALA A 160 5.27 -2.63 -10.80
N ILE A 161 4.76 -1.51 -10.30
CA ILE A 161 3.40 -1.43 -9.72
C ILE A 161 2.35 -1.82 -10.76
N ALA A 162 2.43 -1.28 -11.99
CA ALA A 162 1.51 -1.61 -13.07
C ALA A 162 1.55 -3.10 -13.43
N THR A 163 2.75 -3.69 -13.57
CA THR A 163 2.94 -5.13 -13.84
C THR A 163 2.26 -5.99 -12.79
N THR A 164 2.48 -5.67 -11.50
CA THR A 164 1.87 -6.43 -10.41
C THR A 164 0.35 -6.31 -10.41
N SER A 165 -0.17 -5.10 -10.63
CA SER A 165 -1.60 -4.81 -10.60
C SER A 165 -2.34 -5.45 -11.78
N ALA A 166 -1.76 -5.47 -12.98
CA ALA A 166 -2.35 -6.12 -14.15
C ALA A 166 -2.41 -7.66 -14.02
N HIS A 167 -1.42 -8.27 -13.35
CA HIS A 167 -1.26 -9.73 -13.29
C HIS A 167 -1.80 -10.37 -12.00
N SER A 168 -2.96 -9.99 -11.55
CA SER A 168 -3.68 -10.56 -10.39
C SER A 168 -2.87 -10.68 -9.09
N MET A 169 -3.17 -9.81 -8.15
CA MET A 169 -2.59 -9.78 -6.79
C MET A 169 -3.24 -10.78 -5.81
N ALA A 170 -4.15 -11.63 -6.26
CA ALA A 170 -4.91 -12.55 -5.42
C ALA A 170 -4.03 -13.48 -4.55
N ASN A 171 -2.79 -13.75 -4.97
CA ASN A 171 -1.86 -14.60 -4.23
C ASN A 171 -1.05 -13.88 -3.14
N LEU A 172 -1.01 -12.53 -3.13
CA LEU A 172 -0.26 -11.77 -2.12
C LEU A 172 -0.85 -11.97 -0.72
N SER A 173 -2.18 -12.03 -0.60
CA SER A 173 -2.88 -12.21 0.68
C SER A 173 -2.57 -13.56 1.38
N ARG A 174 -2.10 -14.56 0.65
CA ARG A 174 -1.84 -15.92 1.16
C ARG A 174 -0.43 -16.08 1.73
N ARG A 175 0.47 -15.13 1.52
CA ARG A 175 1.86 -15.23 1.96
C ARG A 175 2.02 -14.76 3.39
N ARG A 176 2.40 -15.68 4.28
CA ARG A 176 2.80 -15.34 5.65
C ARG A 176 4.15 -14.61 5.62
N PRO A 177 4.25 -13.42 6.22
CA PRO A 177 5.53 -12.72 6.31
C PRO A 177 6.52 -13.53 7.18
N ARG A 178 7.81 -13.49 6.84
CA ARG A 178 8.84 -14.02 7.75
C ARG A 178 8.90 -13.16 9.02
N PRO A 179 9.08 -13.78 10.19
CA PRO A 179 9.36 -13.02 11.39
C PRO A 179 10.68 -12.24 11.20
N ARG A 180 10.68 -10.97 11.60
CA ARG A 180 11.91 -10.16 11.59
C ARG A 180 12.98 -10.83 12.45
N SER A 181 14.20 -10.91 11.94
CA SER A 181 15.34 -11.27 12.75
C SER A 181 15.46 -10.23 13.88
N ARG A 182 15.64 -10.68 15.11
CA ARG A 182 15.94 -9.74 16.23
C ARG A 182 17.17 -8.95 15.83
N LEU A 183 17.04 -7.64 15.70
CA LEU A 183 18.18 -6.75 15.62
C LEU A 183 19.08 -7.08 16.80
N LYS A 184 20.28 -7.58 16.52
CA LYS A 184 21.33 -7.68 17.55
C LYS A 184 21.63 -6.24 17.98
N ARG A 185 21.34 -5.96 19.23
CA ARG A 185 21.74 -4.72 19.90
C ARG A 185 23.26 -4.59 19.94
#